data_35e72b61220d2e942a70e4ab3c93faf1
#
_entry.id   35e72b61220d2e942a70e4ab3c93faf1
#
_cell.length_a   1.000
_cell.length_b   1.000
_cell.length_c   1.000
_cell.angle_alpha   90.00
_cell.angle_beta   90.00
_cell.angle_gamma   90.00
#
_symmetry.space_group_name_H-M   'P 1'
#
loop_
_entity.id
_entity.type
_entity.pdbx_description
1 polymer ?
#
loop_
_entity_poly.entity_id
_entity_poly.type
_entity_poly.pdbx_seq_one_letter_code
_entity_poly.pdbx_strand_id
1 'polypeptide(L)'
;MNSDSDLQIAGDLLEVQHLLQPAREHPSTVSEFVGLARSVAADRARWAPIVRYDSVSRWYHRLHQGPGYEVWLLSWVPGQGSGRHDHGLSAGVLTVLQGELTEHTERGTRSLGAGAQRSFAPGYVHEVVNDSLEPAVSLHVYYPGLTEMPMHPGQSAPTAVDAVPA
;
A
#
# COMPACT_ATOMS: atom_id res chain seq x y z
N MET A 1 -15.52 -43.45 36.67
CA MET A 1 -16.66 -43.14 35.79
C MET A 1 -16.14 -42.29 34.67
N ASN A 2 -15.98 -42.86 33.54
CA ASN A 2 -15.13 -42.40 32.50
C ASN A 2 -15.94 -41.85 31.35
N SER A 3 -15.58 -40.92 31.06
CA SER A 3 -15.22 -40.08 29.93
C SER A 3 -15.31 -40.71 28.53
N ASP A 4 -16.39 -41.49 28.31
CA ASP A 4 -16.81 -41.82 26.93
C ASP A 4 -17.27 -40.58 26.17
N SER A 5 -17.68 -39.52 26.89
CA SER A 5 -18.08 -38.26 26.30
C SER A 5 -16.91 -37.47 25.66
N ASP A 6 -15.69 -37.60 26.21
CA ASP A 6 -14.53 -36.87 25.67
C ASP A 6 -14.03 -37.54 24.37
N LEU A 7 -14.18 -38.84 24.23
CA LEU A 7 -13.85 -39.56 23.00
C LEU A 7 -14.88 -39.30 21.89
N GLN A 8 -16.15 -39.18 22.26
CA GLN A 8 -17.21 -38.83 21.32
C GLN A 8 -17.05 -37.38 20.80
N ILE A 9 -16.67 -36.43 21.67
CA ILE A 9 -16.41 -35.03 21.26
C ILE A 9 -15.23 -34.99 20.27
N ALA A 10 -14.18 -35.75 20.49
CA ALA A 10 -13.04 -35.85 19.58
C ALA A 10 -13.41 -36.47 18.22
N GLY A 11 -14.28 -37.48 18.22
CA GLY A 11 -14.82 -38.07 16.99
C GLY A 11 -15.66 -37.08 16.20
N ASP A 12 -16.55 -36.42 16.87
CA ASP A 12 -17.42 -35.40 16.26
C ASP A 12 -16.64 -34.22 15.68
N LEU A 13 -15.54 -33.82 16.31
CA LEU A 13 -14.65 -32.77 15.80
C LEU A 13 -13.94 -33.19 14.50
N LEU A 14 -13.68 -34.47 14.30
CA LEU A 14 -13.10 -34.96 13.05
C LEU A 14 -14.14 -35.07 11.93
N GLU A 15 -15.40 -35.31 12.27
CA GLU A 15 -16.50 -35.34 11.28
C GLU A 15 -16.95 -33.98 10.80
N VAL A 16 -16.69 -32.92 11.56
CA VAL A 16 -17.07 -31.52 11.18
C VAL A 16 -15.99 -30.77 10.38
N GLN A 17 -15.00 -31.44 9.84
CA GLN A 17 -13.98 -30.81 8.99
C GLN A 17 -14.58 -30.05 7.78
N HIS A 18 -15.75 -30.47 7.28
CA HIS A 18 -16.47 -29.77 6.23
C HIS A 18 -17.05 -28.42 6.68
N LEU A 19 -17.11 -28.14 7.97
CA LEU A 19 -17.52 -26.84 8.53
C LEU A 19 -16.33 -25.89 8.73
N LEU A 20 -15.09 -26.38 8.61
CA LEU A 20 -13.93 -25.50 8.58
C LEU A 20 -14.00 -24.67 7.30
N GLN A 21 -13.95 -23.36 7.47
CA GLN A 21 -13.88 -22.49 6.32
C GLN A 21 -12.66 -22.85 5.48
N PRO A 22 -12.78 -22.95 4.14
CA PRO A 22 -11.62 -23.21 3.30
C PRO A 22 -10.53 -22.17 3.60
N ALA A 23 -9.27 -22.61 3.53
CA ALA A 23 -8.15 -21.70 3.68
C ALA A 23 -8.32 -20.53 2.71
N ARG A 24 -8.15 -19.30 3.21
CA ARG A 24 -8.28 -18.11 2.37
C ARG A 24 -7.17 -18.11 1.33
N GLU A 25 -7.55 -17.84 0.10
CA GLU A 25 -6.63 -17.78 -1.03
C GLU A 25 -5.72 -16.54 -1.00
N HIS A 26 -6.09 -15.53 -0.23
CA HIS A 26 -5.37 -14.26 -0.14
C HIS A 26 -5.57 -13.59 1.23
N PRO A 27 -4.72 -12.61 1.60
CA PRO A 27 -4.90 -11.77 2.78
C PRO A 27 -6.28 -11.08 2.77
N SER A 28 -6.84 -10.84 3.95
CA SER A 28 -8.17 -10.24 4.10
C SER A 28 -8.26 -9.18 5.21
N THR A 29 -7.23 -9.05 6.02
CA THR A 29 -7.16 -8.06 7.10
C THR A 29 -6.06 -7.04 6.84
N VAL A 30 -6.21 -5.84 7.40
CA VAL A 30 -5.18 -4.78 7.31
C VAL A 30 -3.81 -5.30 7.78
N SER A 31 -3.77 -6.05 8.87
CA SER A 31 -2.53 -6.62 9.42
C SER A 31 -1.86 -7.59 8.45
N GLU A 32 -2.64 -8.44 7.78
CA GLU A 32 -2.13 -9.38 6.77
C GLU A 32 -1.57 -8.64 5.55
N PHE A 33 -2.24 -7.59 5.07
CA PHE A 33 -1.73 -6.77 3.96
C PHE A 33 -0.50 -5.96 4.33
N VAL A 34 -0.42 -5.44 5.56
CA VAL A 34 0.79 -4.82 6.10
C VAL A 34 1.94 -5.82 6.15
N GLY A 35 1.68 -7.06 6.60
CA GLY A 35 2.65 -8.16 6.61
C GLY A 35 3.10 -8.54 5.21
N LEU A 36 2.18 -8.64 4.25
CA LEU A 36 2.48 -8.87 2.83
C LEU A 36 3.41 -7.78 2.27
N ALA A 37 3.07 -6.52 2.49
CA ALA A 37 3.87 -5.39 2.02
C ALA A 37 5.30 -5.43 2.61
N ARG A 38 5.44 -5.77 3.88
CA ARG A 38 6.75 -5.96 4.54
C ARG A 38 7.54 -7.11 3.93
N SER A 39 6.89 -8.24 3.67
CA SER A 39 7.53 -9.41 3.07
C SER A 39 8.07 -9.09 1.67
N VAL A 40 7.27 -8.42 0.84
CA VAL A 40 7.71 -8.00 -0.50
C VAL A 40 8.84 -6.96 -0.40
N ALA A 41 8.73 -5.99 0.51
CA ALA A 41 9.75 -4.96 0.73
C ALA A 41 11.11 -5.56 1.16
N ALA A 42 11.09 -6.58 1.99
CA ALA A 42 12.29 -7.27 2.47
C ALA A 42 13.01 -8.06 1.38
N ASP A 43 12.28 -8.54 0.39
CA ASP A 43 12.84 -9.29 -0.75
C ASP A 43 13.30 -8.31 -1.86
N ARG A 44 14.45 -7.67 -1.61
CA ARG A 44 15.04 -6.70 -2.54
C ARG A 44 15.32 -7.30 -3.93
N ALA A 45 15.65 -8.59 -4.00
CA ALA A 45 15.92 -9.27 -5.27
C ALA A 45 14.66 -9.35 -6.15
N ARG A 46 13.49 -9.36 -5.55
CA ARG A 46 12.20 -9.42 -6.25
C ARG A 46 11.83 -8.12 -6.95
N TRP A 47 12.21 -6.96 -6.41
CA TRP A 47 11.75 -5.68 -6.93
C TRP A 47 12.86 -4.77 -7.47
N ALA A 48 14.05 -4.75 -6.86
CA ALA A 48 15.09 -3.81 -7.24
C ALA A 48 15.57 -3.93 -8.70
N PRO A 49 15.72 -5.15 -9.28
CA PRO A 49 16.19 -5.29 -10.66
C PRO A 49 15.23 -4.74 -11.71
N ILE A 50 13.94 -4.60 -11.37
CA ILE A 50 12.91 -4.16 -12.33
C ILE A 50 12.63 -2.66 -12.26
N VAL A 51 13.10 -1.96 -11.21
CA VAL A 51 12.90 -0.52 -11.05
C VAL A 51 13.47 0.24 -12.24
N ARG A 52 12.69 1.17 -12.77
CA ARG A 52 13.09 2.14 -13.79
C ARG A 52 12.76 3.53 -13.28
N TYR A 53 13.47 4.53 -13.77
CA TYR A 53 13.20 5.94 -13.50
C TYR A 53 12.91 6.64 -14.83
N ASP A 54 11.85 7.44 -14.83
CA ASP A 54 11.44 8.23 -15.98
C ASP A 54 11.26 9.68 -15.52
N SER A 55 11.93 10.60 -16.20
CA SER A 55 11.90 12.02 -15.84
C SER A 55 10.66 12.76 -16.37
N VAL A 56 9.92 12.14 -17.28
CA VAL A 56 8.73 12.76 -17.90
C VAL A 56 7.46 12.34 -17.17
N SER A 57 7.34 11.03 -16.87
CA SER A 57 6.19 10.47 -16.18
C SER A 57 6.62 9.56 -15.03
N ARG A 58 5.85 9.53 -13.98
CA ARG A 58 6.12 8.62 -12.87
C ARG A 58 6.02 7.18 -13.37
N TRP A 59 7.12 6.42 -13.25
CA TRP A 59 7.14 5.01 -13.61
C TRP A 59 6.42 4.15 -12.57
N TYR A 60 5.68 3.15 -13.06
CA TYR A 60 5.02 2.16 -12.23
C TYR A 60 5.05 0.77 -12.88
N HIS A 61 5.00 -0.26 -12.06
CA HIS A 61 4.94 -1.64 -12.48
C HIS A 61 4.07 -2.46 -11.53
N ARG A 62 3.17 -3.28 -12.08
CA ARG A 62 2.31 -4.14 -11.29
C ARG A 62 3.00 -5.48 -11.04
N LEU A 63 3.37 -5.73 -9.77
CA LEU A 63 4.02 -6.96 -9.33
C LEU A 63 3.05 -8.14 -9.16
N HIS A 64 1.81 -7.85 -8.82
CA HIS A 64 0.77 -8.85 -8.60
C HIS A 64 -0.59 -8.29 -8.93
N GLN A 65 -1.39 -9.11 -9.61
CA GLN A 65 -2.81 -8.92 -9.82
C GLN A 65 -3.51 -10.25 -9.58
N GLY A 66 -4.49 -10.26 -8.71
CA GLY A 66 -5.24 -11.47 -8.40
C GLY A 66 -6.51 -11.17 -7.62
N PRO A 67 -7.25 -12.23 -7.24
CA PRO A 67 -8.43 -12.05 -6.41
C PRO A 67 -8.10 -11.29 -5.13
N GLY A 68 -8.90 -10.28 -4.83
CA GLY A 68 -8.87 -9.55 -3.57
C GLY A 68 -7.81 -8.45 -3.44
N TYR A 69 -6.73 -8.41 -4.23
CA TYR A 69 -5.73 -7.35 -4.11
C TYR A 69 -4.81 -7.21 -5.33
N GLU A 70 -4.11 -6.08 -5.38
CA GLU A 70 -3.03 -5.79 -6.33
C GLU A 70 -1.81 -5.27 -5.58
N VAL A 71 -0.61 -5.51 -6.15
CA VAL A 71 0.66 -4.97 -5.65
C VAL A 71 1.35 -4.20 -6.76
N TRP A 72 1.70 -2.94 -6.48
CA TRP A 72 2.33 -2.03 -7.42
C TRP A 72 3.66 -1.52 -6.89
N LEU A 73 4.62 -1.37 -7.79
CA LEU A 73 5.91 -0.75 -7.55
C LEU A 73 5.96 0.56 -8.31
N LEU A 74 6.36 1.64 -7.64
CA LEU A 74 6.46 2.97 -8.21
C LEU A 74 7.85 3.55 -7.95
N SER A 75 8.37 4.29 -8.91
CA SER A 75 9.55 5.14 -8.71
C SER A 75 9.20 6.62 -8.88
N TRP A 76 9.97 7.44 -8.20
CA TRP A 76 9.75 8.87 -8.10
C TRP A 76 11.08 9.59 -8.25
N VAL A 77 11.31 10.30 -9.33
CA VAL A 77 12.43 11.24 -9.39
C VAL A 77 12.07 12.53 -8.64
N PRO A 78 13.06 13.33 -8.19
CA PRO A 78 12.80 14.60 -7.52
C PRO A 78 11.77 15.46 -8.25
N GLY A 79 10.79 15.99 -7.52
CA GLY A 79 9.70 16.82 -8.04
C GLY A 79 8.47 16.06 -8.55
N GLN A 80 8.52 14.74 -8.66
CA GLN A 80 7.33 13.96 -9.06
C GLN A 80 6.34 13.79 -7.90
N GLY A 81 5.07 13.91 -8.22
CA GLY A 81 3.95 13.75 -7.28
C GLY A 81 2.80 12.95 -7.87
N SER A 82 1.91 12.50 -7.00
CA SER A 82 0.69 11.80 -7.40
C SER A 82 -0.45 12.75 -7.80
N GLY A 83 -0.37 14.01 -7.40
CA GLY A 83 -1.53 14.86 -7.24
C GLY A 83 -2.42 14.39 -6.08
N ARG A 84 -3.35 15.23 -5.69
CA ARG A 84 -4.31 14.93 -4.62
C ARG A 84 -5.37 13.95 -5.14
N HIS A 85 -5.49 12.79 -4.51
CA HIS A 85 -6.37 11.71 -4.96
C HIS A 85 -6.84 10.85 -3.79
N ASP A 86 -7.81 9.99 -4.06
CA ASP A 86 -8.16 8.83 -3.26
C ASP A 86 -8.14 7.54 -4.12
N HIS A 87 -8.56 6.43 -3.55
CA HIS A 87 -8.52 5.12 -4.22
C HIS A 87 -9.90 4.48 -4.32
N GLY A 88 -10.96 5.31 -4.32
CA GLY A 88 -12.34 4.85 -4.40
C GLY A 88 -12.67 3.87 -3.27
N LEU A 89 -13.11 2.67 -3.63
CA LEU A 89 -13.47 1.61 -2.68
C LEU A 89 -12.28 0.81 -2.16
N SER A 90 -11.06 1.05 -2.66
CA SER A 90 -9.87 0.33 -2.23
C SER A 90 -9.29 0.93 -0.95
N ALA A 91 -9.04 0.07 0.03
CA ALA A 91 -8.08 0.35 1.09
C ALA A 91 -6.66 0.06 0.58
N GLY A 92 -5.64 0.49 1.29
CA GLY A 92 -4.29 0.19 0.84
C GLY A 92 -3.21 0.31 1.91
N VAL A 93 -2.02 -0.13 1.50
CA VAL A 93 -0.77 0.03 2.24
C VAL A 93 0.28 0.60 1.30
N LEU A 94 0.86 1.74 1.67
CA LEU A 94 2.05 2.30 1.05
C LEU A 94 3.27 1.94 1.91
N THR A 95 4.34 1.49 1.29
CA THR A 95 5.64 1.24 1.94
C THR A 95 6.74 1.91 1.12
N VAL A 96 7.54 2.75 1.74
CA VAL A 96 8.72 3.33 1.09
C VAL A 96 9.86 2.32 1.14
N LEU A 97 10.38 1.93 -0.02
CA LEU A 97 11.44 0.94 -0.18
C LEU A 97 12.83 1.58 -0.22
N GLN A 98 12.92 2.77 -0.80
CA GLN A 98 14.16 3.52 -0.98
C GLN A 98 13.85 5.01 -1.06
N GLY A 99 14.76 5.85 -0.53
CA GLY A 99 14.61 7.29 -0.52
C GLY A 99 13.60 7.78 0.49
N GLU A 100 13.03 8.94 0.21
CA GLU A 100 12.05 9.61 1.06
C GLU A 100 10.91 10.16 0.20
N LEU A 101 9.70 10.09 0.72
CA LEU A 101 8.50 10.69 0.14
C LEU A 101 7.79 11.55 1.18
N THR A 102 7.08 12.56 0.75
CA THR A 102 6.23 13.39 1.60
C THR A 102 4.77 13.10 1.32
N GLU A 103 4.00 12.80 2.36
CA GLU A 103 2.55 12.65 2.29
C GLU A 103 1.86 13.91 2.79
N HIS A 104 1.02 14.50 1.95
CA HIS A 104 0.15 15.64 2.30
C HIS A 104 -1.28 15.17 2.46
N THR A 105 -1.92 15.60 3.54
CA THR A 105 -3.33 15.33 3.86
C THR A 105 -3.98 16.58 4.42
N GLU A 106 -5.29 16.57 4.62
CA GLU A 106 -6.00 17.66 5.32
C GLU A 106 -5.51 17.86 6.77
N ARG A 107 -4.93 16.81 7.36
CA ARG A 107 -4.42 16.84 8.75
C ARG A 107 -2.98 17.31 8.86
N GLY A 108 -2.33 17.60 7.72
CA GLY A 108 -0.95 18.06 7.66
C GLY A 108 -0.06 17.20 6.77
N THR A 109 1.23 17.45 6.88
CA THR A 109 2.29 16.87 6.07
C THR A 109 3.13 15.90 6.90
N ARG A 110 3.58 14.81 6.28
CA ARG A 110 4.41 13.80 6.92
C ARG A 110 5.52 13.34 5.97
N SER A 111 6.76 13.32 6.45
CA SER A 111 7.88 12.66 5.78
C SER A 111 7.83 11.14 6.02
N LEU A 112 8.10 10.39 4.97
CA LEU A 112 8.11 8.93 4.93
C LEU A 112 9.45 8.46 4.37
N GLY A 113 10.39 8.12 5.24
CA GLY A 113 11.67 7.55 4.85
C GLY A 113 11.58 6.06 4.53
N ALA A 114 12.69 5.48 4.03
CA ALA A 114 12.78 4.06 3.72
C ALA A 114 12.37 3.18 4.92
N GLY A 115 11.50 2.21 4.68
CA GLY A 115 10.88 1.34 5.69
C GLY A 115 9.58 1.90 6.30
N ALA A 116 9.25 3.16 6.09
CA ALA A 116 7.98 3.72 6.56
C ALA A 116 6.80 3.06 5.85
N GLN A 117 5.74 2.79 6.61
CA GLN A 117 4.48 2.23 6.10
C GLN A 117 3.29 3.10 6.50
N ARG A 118 2.33 3.21 5.57
CA ARG A 118 1.05 3.88 5.78
C ARG A 118 -0.07 2.95 5.32
N SER A 119 -1.01 2.65 6.19
CA SER A 119 -2.28 2.03 5.81
C SER A 119 -3.35 3.11 5.71
N PHE A 120 -4.23 2.99 4.76
CA PHE A 120 -5.33 3.92 4.53
C PHE A 120 -6.63 3.19 4.19
N ALA A 121 -7.74 3.79 4.62
CA ALA A 121 -9.09 3.29 4.36
C ALA A 121 -9.57 3.71 2.96
N PRO A 122 -10.65 3.10 2.43
CA PRO A 122 -11.33 3.58 1.23
C PRO A 122 -11.67 5.07 1.36
N GLY A 123 -11.56 5.81 0.26
CA GLY A 123 -11.85 7.24 0.22
C GLY A 123 -10.86 8.14 0.99
N TYR A 124 -9.71 7.61 1.44
CA TYR A 124 -8.67 8.41 2.08
C TYR A 124 -7.97 9.31 1.06
N VAL A 125 -8.19 10.61 1.20
CA VAL A 125 -7.62 11.62 0.29
C VAL A 125 -6.23 12.03 0.74
N HIS A 126 -5.25 11.87 -0.15
CA HIS A 126 -3.87 12.30 0.07
C HIS A 126 -3.16 12.69 -1.22
N GLU A 127 -1.99 13.26 -1.07
CA GLU A 127 -1.02 13.49 -2.11
C GLU A 127 0.33 12.98 -1.64
N VAL A 128 1.06 12.30 -2.51
CA VAL A 128 2.42 11.82 -2.24
C VAL A 128 3.37 12.47 -3.23
N VAL A 129 4.46 13.05 -2.73
CA VAL A 129 5.44 13.80 -3.53
C VAL A 129 6.85 13.36 -3.16
N ASN A 130 7.75 13.30 -4.13
CA ASN A 130 9.18 13.29 -3.87
C ASN A 130 9.70 14.73 -3.93
N ASP A 131 9.74 15.40 -2.81
CA ASP A 131 10.32 16.73 -2.63
C ASP A 131 11.77 16.69 -2.12
N SER A 132 12.36 15.51 -2.07
CA SER A 132 13.77 15.31 -1.77
C SER A 132 14.66 15.51 -3.02
N LEU A 133 15.98 15.43 -2.84
CA LEU A 133 16.95 15.54 -3.94
C LEU A 133 17.32 14.18 -4.55
N GLU A 134 16.87 13.08 -3.96
CA GLU A 134 17.21 11.72 -4.37
C GLU A 134 15.97 10.99 -4.90
N PRO A 135 16.13 10.07 -5.85
CA PRO A 135 15.03 9.23 -6.30
C PRO A 135 14.49 8.33 -5.17
N ALA A 136 13.18 8.13 -5.16
CA ALA A 136 12.52 7.26 -4.22
C ALA A 136 11.84 6.08 -4.93
N VAL A 137 11.59 5.01 -4.19
CA VAL A 137 10.83 3.84 -4.63
C VAL A 137 9.82 3.47 -3.57
N SER A 138 8.59 3.20 -3.99
CA SER A 138 7.52 2.78 -3.08
C SER A 138 6.78 1.55 -3.59
N LEU A 139 6.25 0.78 -2.65
CA LEU A 139 5.36 -0.35 -2.86
C LEU A 139 3.97 0.02 -2.39
N HIS A 140 2.97 -0.29 -3.19
CA HIS A 140 1.57 -0.05 -2.88
C HIS A 140 0.79 -1.34 -2.98
N VAL A 141 0.02 -1.66 -1.96
CA VAL A 141 -0.95 -2.77 -1.97
C VAL A 141 -2.35 -2.17 -1.90
N TYR A 142 -3.21 -2.50 -2.86
CA TYR A 142 -4.61 -2.08 -2.88
C TYR A 142 -5.52 -3.29 -2.71
N TYR A 143 -6.52 -3.18 -1.84
CA TYR A 143 -7.47 -4.24 -1.56
C TYR A 143 -8.88 -3.68 -1.27
N PRO A 144 -9.90 -4.10 -2.05
CA PRO A 144 -9.77 -4.83 -3.32
C PRO A 144 -8.83 -4.13 -4.30
N GLY A 145 -8.47 -4.81 -5.40
CA GLY A 145 -7.65 -4.22 -6.46
C GLY A 145 -8.22 -2.89 -6.96
N LEU A 146 -7.35 -2.02 -7.41
CA LEU A 146 -7.68 -0.65 -7.79
C LEU A 146 -8.57 -0.62 -9.04
N THR A 147 -9.75 -0.02 -8.94
CA THR A 147 -10.68 0.16 -10.06
C THR A 147 -10.76 1.60 -10.53
N GLU A 148 -10.48 2.55 -9.64
CA GLU A 148 -10.52 3.99 -9.90
C GLU A 148 -9.55 4.73 -8.97
N MET A 149 -9.14 5.90 -9.38
CA MET A 149 -8.31 6.80 -8.58
C MET A 149 -8.82 8.24 -8.78
N PRO A 150 -9.91 8.61 -8.07
CA PRO A 150 -10.49 9.94 -8.18
C PRO A 150 -9.50 11.03 -7.82
N MET A 151 -9.35 12.00 -8.71
CA MET A 151 -8.49 13.16 -8.50
C MET A 151 -9.30 14.29 -7.84
N HIS A 152 -8.70 14.96 -6.88
CA HIS A 152 -9.27 16.08 -6.16
C HIS A 152 -8.53 17.38 -6.50
N PRO A 153 -8.85 18.05 -7.63
CA PRO A 153 -8.22 19.32 -7.99
C PRO A 153 -8.69 20.42 -7.05
N GLY A 154 -7.74 21.11 -6.41
CA GLY A 154 -8.04 22.24 -5.54
C GLY A 154 -7.29 22.21 -4.22
N GLN A 155 -6.31 23.08 -4.08
CA GLN A 155 -5.29 23.27 -3.06
C GLN A 155 -4.04 22.41 -3.23
N SER A 156 -3.30 22.65 -4.32
CA SER A 156 -1.85 22.46 -4.29
C SER A 156 -1.32 23.33 -3.13
N ALA A 157 -0.50 22.73 -2.26
CA ALA A 157 0.25 23.53 -1.29
C ALA A 157 0.98 24.66 -2.07
N PRO A 158 1.04 25.88 -1.54
CA PRO A 158 1.69 26.97 -2.22
C PRO A 158 3.14 26.56 -2.48
N THR A 159 3.50 26.43 -3.75
CA THR A 159 4.89 26.37 -4.18
C THR A 159 5.55 27.62 -3.64
N ALA A 160 6.61 27.47 -2.85
CA ALA A 160 7.35 28.56 -2.19
C ALA A 160 8.15 29.39 -3.22
N VAL A 161 7.49 29.99 -4.20
CA VAL A 161 8.09 30.85 -5.22
C VAL A 161 7.41 32.24 -5.36
N ASP A 162 6.49 32.60 -4.48
CA ASP A 162 5.86 33.94 -4.51
C ASP A 162 6.14 34.75 -3.23
N ALA A 163 7.41 34.83 -2.85
CA ALA A 163 7.88 35.85 -1.90
C ALA A 163 9.03 36.61 -2.52
N VAL A 164 8.71 37.48 -3.50
CA VAL A 164 9.58 38.58 -3.85
C VAL A 164 9.10 39.77 -3.02
N PRO A 165 9.89 40.29 -2.07
CA PRO A 165 9.57 41.52 -1.36
C PRO A 165 9.80 42.71 -2.32
N ALA A 166 8.87 43.63 -2.30
CA ALA A 166 8.97 44.96 -2.92
C ALA A 166 10.02 45.82 -2.21
#